data_64ca1bbae636b300fd14076bc2b1745a
#
_entry.id   64ca1bbae636b300fd14076bc2b1745a
#
_cell.length_a   1.000
_cell.length_b   1.000
_cell.length_c   1.000
_cell.angle_alpha   90.00
_cell.angle_beta   90.00
_cell.angle_gamma   90.00
#
_symmetry.space_group_name_H-M   'P 1'
#
loop_
_entity.id
_entity.type
_entity.pdbx_description
1 polymer ?
#
loop_
_entity_poly.entity_id
_entity_poly.type
_entity_poly.pdbx_seq_one_letter_code
_entity_poly.pdbx_strand_id
1 'polypeptide(L)'
;MASSADRMANLSLAKFSQATDLKKRLWFTIGALVVFRFLSFVPLPGVDPTVLAQLYSQTRGGILDVFNTFSGGSLERMSLIALGIMPYITASIVVQLASSLSPRLETLKKEGEAGRKKLNQYTRFGTVGLTAIQGYFIAVGLESYGAQSGLQAVVAPGMLFRTAVVISLIGGTMFLMWLGEQITSRGIGNGVSLIIMAGIVAQLPVTLSNLFESGRSGSLSGMLILATIVLCLGLVAFICFMERAQRRVLIQYPKRQTRQGVMQADRSHLPLKVNTAGVIPPIFASSLLLLPLTITQFAGNRVGGESWWSDAVISVNQYLAHGSPMYMTLYGLGIIVFCMWYTAIIFNPEETAENLKRNGGFIPGIRPGKNTELFLDYVLTRITVIGAAYLTLICLIPEFLIARAGIPFRLGGTSLLIVVNVTVDTVTQIQSHLIAHQYGDLIKKARLKGRLR
;
A
#
# COMPACT_ATOMS: atom_id res chain seq x y z
N MET A 1 30.64 -6.29 19.65
CA MET A 1 29.87 -5.72 18.52
C MET A 1 28.60 -5.12 19.10
N ALA A 2 28.55 -3.80 19.24
CA ALA A 2 27.37 -3.11 19.74
C ALA A 2 26.19 -3.38 18.80
N SER A 3 25.04 -3.76 19.36
CA SER A 3 23.83 -4.06 18.62
C SER A 3 23.39 -2.83 17.81
N SER A 4 22.71 -3.05 16.68
CA SER A 4 22.15 -1.96 15.88
C SER A 4 21.22 -1.05 16.68
N ALA A 5 20.67 -1.54 17.78
CA ALA A 5 19.84 -0.82 18.72
C ALA A 5 20.64 0.24 19.52
N ASP A 6 21.87 -0.05 19.94
CA ASP A 6 22.72 0.91 20.66
C ASP A 6 23.21 2.04 19.75
N ARG A 7 23.34 1.80 18.46
CA ARG A 7 23.62 2.85 17.46
C ARG A 7 22.43 3.77 17.21
N MET A 8 21.22 3.27 17.36
CA MET A 8 19.99 4.07 17.21
C MET A 8 19.76 5.02 18.40
N ALA A 9 20.07 4.60 19.61
CA ALA A 9 19.89 5.41 20.81
C ALA A 9 20.78 6.67 20.86
N ASN A 10 21.91 6.65 20.14
CA ASN A 10 22.85 7.78 20.04
C ASN A 10 22.56 8.77 18.90
N LEU A 11 21.46 8.58 18.15
CA LEU A 11 20.95 9.58 17.22
C LEU A 11 20.20 10.66 18.00
N SER A 12 20.98 11.51 18.71
CA SER A 12 20.42 12.61 19.49
C SER A 12 19.59 13.55 18.59
N LEU A 13 18.44 14.00 19.09
CA LEU A 13 17.57 15.02 18.46
C LEU A 13 18.36 16.26 18.02
N ALA A 14 19.49 16.55 18.69
CA ALA A 14 20.42 17.63 18.34
C ALA A 14 21.09 17.44 16.96
N LYS A 15 21.38 16.18 16.53
CA LYS A 15 21.96 15.90 15.22
C LYS A 15 20.92 16.01 14.11
N PHE A 16 19.65 15.69 14.40
CA PHE A 16 18.53 15.91 13.49
C PHE A 16 18.36 17.41 13.15
N SER A 17 18.65 18.30 14.11
CA SER A 17 18.54 19.75 13.91
C SER A 17 19.53 20.31 12.89
N GLN A 18 20.66 19.64 12.65
CA GLN A 18 21.73 20.07 11.73
C GLN A 18 21.51 19.62 10.27
N ALA A 19 20.66 18.63 10.03
CA ALA A 19 20.39 18.10 8.68
C ALA A 19 19.30 18.96 7.96
N THR A 20 19.71 20.10 7.39
CA THR A 20 18.81 21.06 6.73
C THR A 20 18.05 20.46 5.56
N ASP A 21 18.67 19.60 4.73
CA ASP A 21 18.04 18.97 3.59
C ASP A 21 16.97 17.95 4.02
N LEU A 22 17.23 17.20 5.08
CA LEU A 22 16.26 16.26 5.64
C LEU A 22 15.04 16.97 6.18
N LYS A 23 15.23 18.11 6.86
CA LYS A 23 14.14 18.97 7.33
C LYS A 23 13.29 19.48 6.20
N LYS A 24 13.87 20.00 5.12
CA LYS A 24 13.14 20.48 3.95
C LYS A 24 12.28 19.37 3.34
N ARG A 25 12.84 18.18 3.17
CA ARG A 25 12.11 16.99 2.67
C ARG A 25 10.96 16.58 3.59
N LEU A 26 11.20 16.56 4.90
CA LEU A 26 10.18 16.21 5.89
C LEU A 26 9.03 17.23 5.89
N TRP A 27 9.35 18.54 5.93
CA TRP A 27 8.34 19.60 5.88
C TRP A 27 7.54 19.57 4.57
N PHE A 28 8.20 19.28 3.45
CA PHE A 28 7.51 19.10 2.18
C PHE A 28 6.52 17.92 2.23
N THR A 29 6.94 16.78 2.79
CA THR A 29 6.08 15.60 2.95
C THR A 29 4.87 15.92 3.84
N ILE A 30 5.09 16.54 5.00
CA ILE A 30 4.00 16.94 5.90
C ILE A 30 3.05 17.93 5.20
N GLY A 31 3.58 18.95 4.53
CA GLY A 31 2.78 19.92 3.78
C GLY A 31 1.92 19.27 2.69
N ALA A 32 2.49 18.31 1.95
CA ALA A 32 1.74 17.56 0.95
C ALA A 32 0.62 16.70 1.56
N LEU A 33 0.86 16.07 2.72
CA LEU A 33 -0.18 15.32 3.44
C LEU A 33 -1.28 16.23 4.00
N VAL A 34 -0.96 17.45 4.41
CA VAL A 34 -1.96 18.46 4.81
C VAL A 34 -2.82 18.86 3.60
N VAL A 35 -2.23 19.08 2.44
CA VAL A 35 -2.97 19.36 1.19
C VAL A 35 -3.89 18.19 0.82
N PHE A 36 -3.40 16.94 0.91
CA PHE A 36 -4.23 15.76 0.72
C PHE A 36 -5.43 15.76 1.67
N ARG A 37 -5.19 16.03 2.95
CA ARG A 37 -6.26 16.03 3.95
C ARG A 37 -7.27 17.15 3.72
N PHE A 38 -6.81 18.33 3.31
CA PHE A 38 -7.69 19.44 2.95
C PHE A 38 -8.63 19.05 1.80
N LEU A 39 -8.11 18.45 0.73
CA LEU A 39 -8.92 18.02 -0.43
C LEU A 39 -9.95 16.94 -0.06
N SER A 40 -9.71 16.13 0.99
CA SER A 40 -10.66 15.14 1.46
C SER A 40 -11.95 15.73 2.05
N PHE A 41 -11.99 17.04 2.28
CA PHE A 41 -13.15 17.77 2.77
C PHE A 41 -13.86 18.60 1.67
N VAL A 42 -13.27 18.72 0.48
CA VAL A 42 -13.87 19.45 -0.63
C VAL A 42 -14.94 18.57 -1.28
N PRO A 43 -16.24 18.89 -1.16
CA PRO A 43 -17.31 18.06 -1.71
C PRO A 43 -17.36 18.11 -3.24
N LEU A 44 -17.92 17.08 -3.85
CA LEU A 44 -18.22 17.05 -5.28
C LEU A 44 -19.32 18.06 -5.63
N PRO A 45 -19.23 18.73 -6.78
CA PRO A 45 -20.25 19.67 -7.19
C PRO A 45 -21.59 18.97 -7.46
N GLY A 46 -22.69 19.54 -6.96
CA GLY A 46 -24.05 19.04 -7.16
C GLY A 46 -24.49 17.93 -6.21
N VAL A 47 -23.72 17.61 -5.18
CA VAL A 47 -24.06 16.63 -4.15
C VAL A 47 -24.29 17.31 -2.81
N ASP A 48 -25.35 16.94 -2.10
CA ASP A 48 -25.61 17.42 -0.74
C ASP A 48 -24.90 16.49 0.28
N PRO A 49 -23.87 16.98 1.00
CA PRO A 49 -23.10 16.16 1.93
C PRO A 49 -23.91 15.71 3.15
N THR A 50 -24.96 16.42 3.53
CA THR A 50 -25.79 16.09 4.72
C THR A 50 -26.67 14.88 4.46
N VAL A 51 -27.33 14.83 3.32
CA VAL A 51 -28.15 13.71 2.86
C VAL A 51 -27.29 12.48 2.64
N LEU A 52 -26.10 12.68 2.10
CA LEU A 52 -25.17 11.58 1.83
C LEU A 52 -24.66 10.91 3.10
N ALA A 53 -24.34 11.69 4.14
CA ALA A 53 -23.93 11.14 5.43
C ALA A 53 -25.03 10.27 6.05
N GLN A 54 -26.31 10.65 5.88
CA GLN A 54 -27.46 9.85 6.32
C GLN A 54 -27.59 8.55 5.52
N LEU A 55 -27.47 8.60 4.19
CA LEU A 55 -27.50 7.43 3.32
C LEU A 55 -26.36 6.46 3.65
N TYR A 56 -25.17 6.98 3.86
CA TYR A 56 -24.01 6.18 4.21
C TYR A 56 -24.17 5.50 5.57
N SER A 57 -24.81 6.16 6.53
CA SER A 57 -25.08 5.58 7.85
C SER A 57 -26.02 4.37 7.80
N GLN A 58 -26.92 4.31 6.82
CA GLN A 58 -27.83 3.17 6.60
C GLN A 58 -27.12 1.99 5.89
N THR A 59 -26.06 2.26 5.12
CA THR A 59 -25.35 1.24 4.33
C THR A 59 -24.04 0.78 5.02
N ARG A 60 -23.87 1.09 6.30
CA ARG A 60 -22.67 0.73 7.09
C ARG A 60 -22.43 -0.78 7.10
N GLY A 61 -21.17 -1.19 6.98
CA GLY A 61 -20.73 -2.60 7.06
C GLY A 61 -20.55 -3.29 5.71
N GLY A 62 -20.71 -2.56 4.60
CA GLY A 62 -20.46 -3.10 3.25
C GLY A 62 -19.03 -2.82 2.73
N ILE A 63 -18.82 -3.18 1.46
CA ILE A 63 -17.56 -2.99 0.74
C ILE A 63 -17.18 -1.52 0.62
N LEU A 64 -18.16 -0.61 0.58
CA LEU A 64 -17.94 0.83 0.58
C LEU A 64 -17.16 1.31 1.81
N ASP A 65 -17.28 0.63 2.95
CA ASP A 65 -16.50 0.94 4.16
C ASP A 65 -15.00 0.67 3.98
N VAL A 66 -14.65 -0.36 3.22
CA VAL A 66 -13.25 -0.67 2.90
C VAL A 66 -12.67 0.43 2.02
N PHE A 67 -13.38 0.85 0.96
CA PHE A 67 -12.98 2.00 0.14
C PHE A 67 -12.85 3.27 0.96
N ASN A 68 -13.81 3.52 1.84
CA ASN A 68 -13.82 4.70 2.70
C ASN A 68 -12.61 4.73 3.63
N THR A 69 -12.18 3.57 4.13
CA THR A 69 -11.00 3.44 4.98
C THR A 69 -9.72 3.80 4.21
N PHE A 70 -9.56 3.29 2.98
CA PHE A 70 -8.40 3.62 2.15
C PHE A 70 -8.40 5.07 1.64
N SER A 71 -9.58 5.65 1.39
CA SER A 71 -9.72 7.05 0.98
C SER A 71 -9.70 8.04 2.15
N GLY A 72 -9.60 7.58 3.39
CA GLY A 72 -9.53 8.43 4.58
C GLY A 72 -10.84 9.15 4.92
N GLY A 73 -12.00 8.52 4.65
CA GLY A 73 -13.31 9.12 4.86
C GLY A 73 -13.79 10.01 3.74
N SER A 74 -13.06 10.04 2.61
CA SER A 74 -13.38 10.89 1.47
C SER A 74 -14.60 10.39 0.70
N LEU A 75 -14.86 9.08 0.71
CA LEU A 75 -16.03 8.50 0.05
C LEU A 75 -17.33 8.82 0.82
N GLU A 76 -17.32 8.74 2.14
CA GLU A 76 -18.47 9.07 3.00
C GLU A 76 -18.94 10.51 2.81
N ARG A 77 -17.99 11.42 2.53
CA ARG A 77 -18.25 12.83 2.28
C ARG A 77 -18.45 13.16 0.81
N MET A 78 -18.32 12.19 -0.08
CA MET A 78 -18.24 12.39 -1.53
C MET A 78 -17.37 13.57 -1.90
N SER A 79 -16.12 13.52 -1.49
CA SER A 79 -15.16 14.56 -1.80
C SER A 79 -14.62 14.42 -3.22
N LEU A 80 -13.94 15.45 -3.69
CA LEU A 80 -13.23 15.47 -4.99
C LEU A 80 -12.28 14.28 -5.15
N ILE A 81 -11.76 13.74 -4.05
CA ILE A 81 -10.87 12.58 -4.01
C ILE A 81 -11.56 11.33 -3.45
N ALA A 82 -12.86 11.17 -3.64
CA ALA A 82 -13.65 10.06 -3.08
C ALA A 82 -13.10 8.68 -3.46
N LEU A 83 -12.63 8.49 -4.68
CA LEU A 83 -11.98 7.26 -5.14
C LEU A 83 -10.54 7.09 -4.60
N GLY A 84 -9.97 8.12 -4.01
CA GLY A 84 -8.60 8.10 -3.51
C GLY A 84 -7.59 7.73 -4.59
N ILE A 85 -6.60 6.93 -4.20
CA ILE A 85 -5.52 6.47 -5.09
C ILE A 85 -5.78 5.06 -5.67
N MET A 86 -6.93 4.45 -5.32
CA MET A 86 -7.26 3.06 -5.72
C MET A 86 -7.26 2.83 -7.24
N PRO A 87 -7.84 3.71 -8.08
CA PRO A 87 -7.81 3.52 -9.54
C PRO A 87 -6.38 3.47 -10.09
N TYR A 88 -5.47 4.28 -9.52
CA TYR A 88 -4.06 4.27 -9.90
C TYR A 88 -3.37 2.95 -9.50
N ILE A 89 -3.66 2.43 -8.31
CA ILE A 89 -3.09 1.15 -7.86
C ILE A 89 -3.56 0.04 -8.81
N THR A 90 -4.86 -0.04 -9.09
CA THR A 90 -5.43 -1.04 -10.00
C THR A 90 -4.83 -0.94 -11.40
N ALA A 91 -4.71 0.27 -11.96
CA ALA A 91 -4.07 0.49 -13.26
C ALA A 91 -2.59 0.06 -13.25
N SER A 92 -1.85 0.37 -12.17
CA SER A 92 -0.45 -0.03 -12.02
C SER A 92 -0.30 -1.55 -11.98
N ILE A 93 -1.21 -2.25 -11.29
CA ILE A 93 -1.26 -3.71 -11.25
C ILE A 93 -1.47 -4.28 -12.66
N VAL A 94 -2.49 -3.78 -13.37
CA VAL A 94 -2.81 -4.24 -14.72
C VAL A 94 -1.62 -4.04 -15.66
N VAL A 95 -0.95 -2.90 -15.60
CA VAL A 95 0.24 -2.62 -16.43
C VAL A 95 1.41 -3.52 -16.04
N GLN A 96 1.62 -3.79 -14.74
CA GLN A 96 2.67 -4.71 -14.28
C GLN A 96 2.39 -6.15 -14.72
N LEU A 97 1.14 -6.62 -14.60
CA LEU A 97 0.70 -7.92 -15.12
C LEU A 97 0.91 -8.02 -16.63
N ALA A 98 0.46 -7.01 -17.38
CA ALA A 98 0.64 -6.94 -18.81
C ALA A 98 2.13 -6.93 -19.21
N SER A 99 2.98 -6.28 -18.43
CA SER A 99 4.44 -6.24 -18.68
C SER A 99 5.13 -7.59 -18.46
N SER A 100 4.55 -8.47 -17.64
CA SER A 100 5.08 -9.84 -17.45
C SER A 100 4.52 -10.83 -18.46
N LEU A 101 3.33 -10.58 -19.03
CA LEU A 101 2.68 -11.48 -19.97
C LEU A 101 3.00 -11.15 -21.44
N SER A 102 3.29 -9.88 -21.75
CA SER A 102 3.53 -9.43 -23.12
C SER A 102 5.02 -9.22 -23.39
N PRO A 103 5.63 -9.94 -24.37
CA PRO A 103 7.04 -9.77 -24.73
C PRO A 103 7.40 -8.33 -25.13
N ARG A 104 6.48 -7.59 -25.75
CA ARG A 104 6.68 -6.19 -26.13
C ARG A 104 6.84 -5.26 -24.93
N LEU A 105 6.06 -5.50 -23.86
CA LEU A 105 6.14 -4.69 -22.63
C LEU A 105 7.30 -5.12 -21.76
N GLU A 106 7.71 -6.38 -21.84
CA GLU A 106 8.91 -6.88 -21.17
C GLU A 106 10.18 -6.24 -21.75
N THR A 107 10.28 -6.10 -23.08
CA THR A 107 11.40 -5.38 -23.72
C THR A 107 11.47 -3.93 -23.26
N LEU A 108 10.31 -3.23 -23.17
CA LEU A 108 10.25 -1.87 -22.62
C LEU A 108 10.76 -1.80 -21.18
N LYS A 109 10.46 -2.79 -20.35
CA LYS A 109 10.96 -2.87 -18.96
C LYS A 109 12.49 -3.00 -18.94
N LYS A 110 13.08 -3.71 -19.90
CA LYS A 110 14.54 -3.89 -20.04
C LYS A 110 15.27 -2.66 -20.63
N GLU A 111 14.57 -1.74 -21.30
CA GLU A 111 15.12 -0.48 -21.84
C GLU A 111 15.52 0.54 -20.76
N GLY A 112 15.35 0.24 -19.47
CA GLY A 112 15.75 1.10 -18.37
C GLY A 112 14.81 2.30 -18.14
N GLU A 113 15.36 3.52 -17.98
CA GLU A 113 14.55 4.70 -17.63
C GLU A 113 13.56 5.13 -18.70
N ALA A 114 13.91 5.00 -19.98
CA ALA A 114 13.04 5.36 -21.10
C ALA A 114 11.79 4.45 -21.14
N GLY A 115 12.00 3.16 -20.97
CA GLY A 115 10.91 2.20 -20.91
C GLY A 115 10.01 2.37 -19.68
N ARG A 116 10.59 2.66 -18.52
CA ARG A 116 9.82 2.97 -17.29
C ARG A 116 8.94 4.21 -17.46
N LYS A 117 9.40 5.25 -18.14
CA LYS A 117 8.57 6.44 -18.45
C LYS A 117 7.35 6.08 -19.30
N LYS A 118 7.50 5.22 -20.31
CA LYS A 118 6.39 4.74 -21.14
C LYS A 118 5.40 3.89 -20.34
N LEU A 119 5.88 2.97 -19.50
CA LEU A 119 5.03 2.17 -18.62
C LEU A 119 4.23 3.05 -17.65
N ASN A 120 4.87 4.08 -17.08
CA ASN A 120 4.17 5.05 -16.24
C ASN A 120 3.10 5.84 -17.01
N GLN A 121 3.32 6.17 -18.28
CA GLN A 121 2.29 6.80 -19.11
C GLN A 121 1.10 5.87 -19.33
N TYR A 122 1.32 4.58 -19.61
CA TYR A 122 0.24 3.60 -19.72
C TYR A 122 -0.55 3.47 -18.42
N THR A 123 0.13 3.47 -17.28
CA THR A 123 -0.53 3.49 -15.96
C THR A 123 -1.40 4.73 -15.79
N ARG A 124 -0.93 5.91 -16.18
CA ARG A 124 -1.72 7.15 -16.12
C ARG A 124 -2.97 7.11 -16.99
N PHE A 125 -2.85 6.65 -18.24
CA PHE A 125 -4.02 6.47 -19.11
C PHE A 125 -5.00 5.41 -18.57
N GLY A 126 -4.48 4.30 -18.05
CA GLY A 126 -5.30 3.28 -17.39
C GLY A 126 -6.03 3.83 -16.17
N THR A 127 -5.38 4.68 -15.38
CA THR A 127 -5.99 5.36 -14.22
C THR A 127 -7.14 6.24 -14.65
N VAL A 128 -6.97 7.06 -15.68
CA VAL A 128 -8.04 7.92 -16.21
C VAL A 128 -9.23 7.09 -16.68
N GLY A 129 -8.98 6.01 -17.46
CA GLY A 129 -10.03 5.11 -17.93
C GLY A 129 -10.81 4.44 -16.79
N LEU A 130 -10.10 3.88 -15.82
CA LEU A 130 -10.75 3.23 -14.66
C LEU A 130 -11.52 4.24 -13.80
N THR A 131 -10.96 5.42 -13.57
CA THR A 131 -11.63 6.50 -12.81
C THR A 131 -12.89 6.97 -13.53
N ALA A 132 -12.86 7.09 -14.87
CA ALA A 132 -14.03 7.46 -15.64
C ALA A 132 -15.15 6.44 -15.53
N ILE A 133 -14.82 5.15 -15.64
CA ILE A 133 -15.79 4.06 -15.50
C ILE A 133 -16.38 4.03 -14.09
N GLN A 134 -15.54 4.01 -13.06
CA GLN A 134 -15.98 3.98 -11.67
C GLN A 134 -16.76 5.25 -11.29
N GLY A 135 -16.30 6.42 -11.72
CA GLY A 135 -16.97 7.70 -11.48
C GLY A 135 -18.35 7.77 -12.12
N TYR A 136 -18.50 7.21 -13.32
CA TYR A 136 -19.82 7.12 -13.98
C TYR A 136 -20.78 6.22 -13.19
N PHE A 137 -20.34 5.04 -12.74
CA PHE A 137 -21.17 4.17 -11.92
C PHE A 137 -21.55 4.81 -10.58
N ILE A 138 -20.62 5.52 -9.93
CA ILE A 138 -20.91 6.26 -8.69
C ILE A 138 -21.96 7.35 -8.94
N ALA A 139 -21.83 8.15 -10.01
CA ALA A 139 -22.79 9.20 -10.34
C ALA A 139 -24.19 8.63 -10.58
N VAL A 140 -24.27 7.53 -11.34
CA VAL A 140 -25.53 6.82 -11.59
C VAL A 140 -26.12 6.23 -10.30
N GLY A 141 -25.27 5.66 -9.44
CA GLY A 141 -25.68 5.13 -8.14
C GLY A 141 -26.27 6.20 -7.25
N LEU A 142 -25.64 7.37 -7.16
CA LEU A 142 -26.14 8.49 -6.37
C LEU A 142 -27.51 8.98 -6.84
N GLU A 143 -27.75 9.06 -8.12
CA GLU A 143 -29.05 9.41 -8.70
C GLU A 143 -30.14 8.37 -8.35
N SER A 144 -29.79 7.08 -8.44
CA SER A 144 -30.76 6.00 -8.16
C SER A 144 -31.10 5.86 -6.68
N TYR A 145 -30.15 6.03 -5.78
CA TYR A 145 -30.38 6.02 -4.34
C TYR A 145 -31.25 7.20 -3.89
N GLY A 146 -31.06 8.38 -4.47
CA GLY A 146 -31.90 9.54 -4.20
C GLY A 146 -33.36 9.32 -4.60
N ALA A 147 -33.61 8.66 -5.72
CA ALA A 147 -34.94 8.34 -6.22
C ALA A 147 -35.66 7.29 -5.35
N GLN A 148 -34.94 6.36 -4.73
CA GLN A 148 -35.50 5.24 -3.99
C GLN A 148 -35.75 5.57 -2.51
N SER A 149 -34.94 6.45 -1.91
CA SER A 149 -35.04 6.82 -0.49
C SER A 149 -35.89 8.08 -0.24
N GLY A 150 -36.37 8.73 -1.30
CA GLY A 150 -37.12 10.02 -1.19
C GLY A 150 -36.23 11.20 -0.74
N LEU A 151 -34.95 10.96 -0.50
CA LEU A 151 -33.97 11.95 -0.11
C LEU A 151 -33.16 12.36 -1.37
N GLN A 152 -33.33 13.58 -1.84
CA GLN A 152 -32.60 14.06 -3.00
C GLN A 152 -31.14 14.34 -2.63
N ALA A 153 -30.28 13.35 -2.80
CA ALA A 153 -28.82 13.50 -2.62
C ALA A 153 -28.16 14.32 -3.73
N VAL A 154 -28.82 14.46 -4.87
CA VAL A 154 -28.35 15.19 -6.05
C VAL A 154 -29.27 16.36 -6.32
N VAL A 155 -28.70 17.57 -6.39
CA VAL A 155 -29.45 18.83 -6.60
C VAL A 155 -30.14 18.87 -7.97
N ALA A 156 -29.45 18.40 -9.02
CA ALA A 156 -29.97 18.38 -10.40
C ALA A 156 -29.53 17.08 -11.08
N PRO A 157 -30.36 16.00 -11.06
CA PRO A 157 -30.03 14.75 -11.75
C PRO A 157 -30.03 14.95 -13.25
N GLY A 158 -29.10 14.30 -13.95
CA GLY A 158 -29.00 14.37 -15.41
C GLY A 158 -27.60 14.19 -15.96
N MET A 159 -27.48 14.23 -17.28
CA MET A 159 -26.21 14.01 -17.98
C MET A 159 -25.13 15.04 -17.57
N LEU A 160 -25.51 16.29 -17.30
CA LEU A 160 -24.59 17.34 -16.81
C LEU A 160 -23.98 16.98 -15.45
N PHE A 161 -24.78 16.47 -14.51
CA PHE A 161 -24.28 16.02 -13.21
C PHE A 161 -23.30 14.86 -13.36
N ARG A 162 -23.64 13.83 -14.16
CA ARG A 162 -22.78 12.67 -14.39
C ARG A 162 -21.43 13.08 -14.97
N THR A 163 -21.43 13.95 -15.99
CA THR A 163 -20.18 14.42 -16.60
C THR A 163 -19.37 15.27 -15.64
N ALA A 164 -20.01 16.13 -14.86
CA ALA A 164 -19.32 16.96 -13.85
C ALA A 164 -18.65 16.09 -12.77
N VAL A 165 -19.35 15.07 -12.25
CA VAL A 165 -18.81 14.13 -11.26
C VAL A 165 -17.62 13.35 -11.83
N VAL A 166 -17.75 12.80 -13.04
CA VAL A 166 -16.67 12.04 -13.69
C VAL A 166 -15.43 12.90 -13.88
N ILE A 167 -15.57 14.12 -14.42
CA ILE A 167 -14.44 15.03 -14.64
C ILE A 167 -13.80 15.43 -13.31
N SER A 168 -14.61 15.71 -12.28
CA SER A 168 -14.12 16.07 -10.95
C SER A 168 -13.33 14.93 -10.30
N LEU A 169 -13.82 13.70 -10.38
CA LEU A 169 -13.13 12.52 -9.83
C LEU A 169 -11.83 12.21 -10.59
N ILE A 170 -11.82 12.35 -11.92
CA ILE A 170 -10.59 12.23 -12.71
C ILE A 170 -9.58 13.28 -12.27
N GLY A 171 -10.00 14.55 -12.15
CA GLY A 171 -9.14 15.63 -11.69
C GLY A 171 -8.55 15.35 -10.31
N GLY A 172 -9.38 14.91 -9.36
CA GLY A 172 -8.97 14.56 -8.00
C GLY A 172 -7.97 13.39 -7.96
N THR A 173 -8.24 12.32 -8.69
CA THR A 173 -7.37 11.13 -8.75
C THR A 173 -6.02 11.46 -9.41
N MET A 174 -6.04 12.21 -10.52
CA MET A 174 -4.82 12.66 -11.20
C MET A 174 -3.99 13.61 -10.33
N PHE A 175 -4.64 14.48 -9.57
CA PHE A 175 -3.96 15.33 -8.60
C PHE A 175 -3.29 14.53 -7.49
N LEU A 176 -3.98 13.53 -6.93
CA LEU A 176 -3.39 12.65 -5.91
C LEU A 176 -2.20 11.86 -6.43
N MET A 177 -2.28 11.36 -7.65
CA MET A 177 -1.17 10.67 -8.30
C MET A 177 0.03 11.61 -8.45
N TRP A 178 -0.18 12.82 -8.96
CA TRP A 178 0.86 13.85 -9.08
C TRP A 178 1.46 14.21 -7.72
N LEU A 179 0.60 14.38 -6.70
CA LEU A 179 1.05 14.66 -5.33
C LEU A 179 1.93 13.54 -4.77
N GLY A 180 1.55 12.26 -5.00
CA GLY A 180 2.33 11.09 -4.63
C GLY A 180 3.69 11.05 -5.33
N GLU A 181 3.75 11.39 -6.62
CA GLU A 181 5.02 11.51 -7.37
C GLU A 181 5.90 12.65 -6.82
N GLN A 182 5.31 13.79 -6.46
CA GLN A 182 6.06 14.90 -5.84
C GLN A 182 6.63 14.52 -4.47
N ILE A 183 5.87 13.82 -3.63
CA ILE A 183 6.37 13.32 -2.34
C ILE A 183 7.53 12.35 -2.57
N THR A 184 7.41 11.42 -3.52
CA THR A 184 8.46 10.44 -3.82
C THR A 184 9.74 11.10 -4.33
N SER A 185 9.63 12.16 -5.15
CA SER A 185 10.79 12.83 -5.75
C SER A 185 11.45 13.86 -4.83
N ARG A 186 10.68 14.63 -4.08
CA ARG A 186 11.16 15.76 -3.26
C ARG A 186 11.06 15.53 -1.76
N GLY A 187 10.24 14.57 -1.33
CA GLY A 187 10.00 14.24 0.06
C GLY A 187 10.84 13.08 0.57
N ILE A 188 10.27 12.33 1.49
CA ILE A 188 10.81 11.11 2.10
C ILE A 188 9.78 10.02 1.95
N GLY A 189 10.20 8.82 1.61
CA GLY A 189 9.32 7.66 1.47
C GLY A 189 8.67 7.53 0.09
N ASN A 190 7.83 6.51 -0.06
CA ASN A 190 6.99 6.32 -1.23
C ASN A 190 5.71 7.16 -1.05
N GLY A 191 5.53 8.19 -1.89
CA GLY A 191 4.43 9.13 -1.74
C GLY A 191 3.04 8.50 -1.83
N VAL A 192 2.85 7.52 -2.71
CA VAL A 192 1.59 6.78 -2.84
C VAL A 192 1.26 6.04 -1.56
N SER A 193 2.23 5.31 -1.01
CA SER A 193 2.07 4.56 0.25
C SER A 193 1.81 5.49 1.43
N LEU A 194 2.46 6.65 1.48
CA LEU A 194 2.27 7.66 2.52
C LEU A 194 0.86 8.29 2.47
N ILE A 195 0.33 8.54 1.29
CA ILE A 195 -1.05 9.06 1.13
C ILE A 195 -2.06 8.02 1.64
N ILE A 196 -1.89 6.74 1.29
CA ILE A 196 -2.75 5.65 1.78
C ILE A 196 -2.67 5.56 3.31
N MET A 197 -1.45 5.54 3.85
CA MET A 197 -1.23 5.51 5.30
C MET A 197 -1.89 6.71 6.00
N ALA A 198 -1.74 7.92 5.46
CA ALA A 198 -2.36 9.12 6.01
C ALA A 198 -3.89 9.04 6.00
N GLY A 199 -4.49 8.45 4.96
CA GLY A 199 -5.92 8.16 4.90
C GLY A 199 -6.36 7.23 6.03
N ILE A 200 -5.67 6.11 6.22
CA ILE A 200 -5.98 5.13 7.26
C ILE A 200 -5.81 5.73 8.66
N VAL A 201 -4.68 6.41 8.91
CA VAL A 201 -4.39 7.04 10.21
C VAL A 201 -5.41 8.12 10.57
N ALA A 202 -5.91 8.85 9.58
CA ALA A 202 -6.94 9.88 9.78
C ALA A 202 -8.30 9.31 10.22
N GLN A 203 -8.57 8.04 9.98
CA GLN A 203 -9.78 7.32 10.41
C GLN A 203 -9.63 6.71 11.82
N LEU A 204 -8.41 6.57 12.34
CA LEU A 204 -8.14 5.95 13.65
C LEU A 204 -8.92 6.60 14.79
N PRO A 205 -8.93 7.95 14.97
CA PRO A 205 -9.64 8.59 16.07
C PRO A 205 -11.15 8.32 16.03
N VAL A 206 -11.74 8.34 14.82
CA VAL A 206 -13.17 8.07 14.61
C VAL A 206 -13.51 6.62 14.94
N THR A 207 -12.65 5.68 14.50
CA THR A 207 -12.84 4.26 14.79
C THR A 207 -12.75 3.96 16.29
N LEU A 208 -11.78 4.59 16.98
CA LEU A 208 -11.64 4.45 18.43
C LEU A 208 -12.85 5.05 19.17
N SER A 209 -13.33 6.24 18.78
CA SER A 209 -14.49 6.84 19.40
C SER A 209 -15.75 5.97 19.25
N ASN A 210 -15.98 5.41 18.07
CA ASN A 210 -17.09 4.50 17.80
C ASN A 210 -17.00 3.20 18.63
N LEU A 211 -15.78 2.68 18.82
CA LEU A 211 -15.55 1.50 19.65
C LEU A 211 -15.90 1.77 21.14
N PHE A 212 -15.46 2.91 21.67
CA PHE A 212 -15.78 3.30 23.06
C PHE A 212 -17.27 3.62 23.23
N GLU A 213 -17.90 4.24 22.26
CA GLU A 213 -19.34 4.53 22.28
C GLU A 213 -20.17 3.25 22.26
N SER A 214 -19.76 2.25 21.46
CA SER A 214 -20.39 0.91 21.46
C SER A 214 -20.27 0.20 22.82
N GLY A 215 -19.17 0.41 23.54
CA GLY A 215 -19.02 -0.07 24.91
C GLY A 215 -19.91 0.67 25.91
N ARG A 216 -20.06 1.99 25.74
CA ARG A 216 -20.89 2.83 26.61
C ARG A 216 -22.38 2.60 26.39
N SER A 217 -22.79 2.29 25.15
CA SER A 217 -24.17 1.93 24.81
C SER A 217 -24.57 0.51 25.25
N GLY A 218 -23.61 -0.30 25.74
CA GLY A 218 -23.86 -1.68 26.18
C GLY A 218 -23.99 -2.69 25.02
N SER A 219 -23.77 -2.27 23.79
CA SER A 219 -23.78 -3.16 22.60
C SER A 219 -22.59 -4.12 22.56
N LEU A 220 -21.49 -3.76 23.20
CA LEU A 220 -20.28 -4.58 23.33
C LEU A 220 -19.85 -4.69 24.79
N SER A 221 -19.45 -5.89 25.21
CA SER A 221 -18.91 -6.07 26.57
C SER A 221 -17.53 -5.38 26.69
N GLY A 222 -17.26 -4.75 27.84
CA GLY A 222 -15.97 -4.10 28.09
C GLY A 222 -14.78 -5.05 27.96
N MET A 223 -14.98 -6.34 28.27
CA MET A 223 -13.97 -7.40 28.10
C MET A 223 -13.62 -7.60 26.63
N LEU A 224 -14.59 -7.52 25.73
CA LEU A 224 -14.40 -7.69 24.30
C LEU A 224 -13.67 -6.50 23.68
N ILE A 225 -13.92 -5.27 24.17
CA ILE A 225 -13.18 -4.07 23.78
C ILE A 225 -11.72 -4.18 24.19
N LEU A 226 -11.46 -4.57 25.44
CA LEU A 226 -10.11 -4.78 25.94
C LEU A 226 -9.37 -5.84 25.10
N ALA A 227 -10.03 -6.98 24.83
CA ALA A 227 -9.46 -8.05 24.01
C ALA A 227 -9.12 -7.56 22.60
N THR A 228 -9.98 -6.73 21.98
CA THR A 228 -9.73 -6.15 20.65
C THR A 228 -8.50 -5.23 20.66
N ILE A 229 -8.35 -4.36 21.65
CA ILE A 229 -7.20 -3.47 21.77
C ILE A 229 -5.92 -4.26 21.97
N VAL A 230 -5.92 -5.25 22.88
CA VAL A 230 -4.75 -6.12 23.13
C VAL A 230 -4.37 -6.89 21.88
N LEU A 231 -5.35 -7.41 21.14
CA LEU A 231 -5.11 -8.10 19.88
C LEU A 231 -4.51 -7.17 18.82
N CYS A 232 -5.03 -5.94 18.66
CA CYS A 232 -4.46 -4.98 17.72
C CYS A 232 -3.01 -4.62 18.06
N LEU A 233 -2.69 -4.40 19.33
CA LEU A 233 -1.31 -4.15 19.76
C LEU A 233 -0.42 -5.38 19.52
N GLY A 234 -0.92 -6.58 19.78
CA GLY A 234 -0.24 -7.84 19.48
C GLY A 234 0.04 -8.01 17.98
N LEU A 235 -0.95 -7.72 17.12
CA LEU A 235 -0.79 -7.75 15.67
C LEU A 235 0.26 -6.74 15.19
N VAL A 236 0.22 -5.49 15.68
CA VAL A 236 1.22 -4.46 15.35
C VAL A 236 2.63 -4.93 15.73
N ALA A 237 2.81 -5.46 16.95
CA ALA A 237 4.10 -5.98 17.40
C ALA A 237 4.58 -7.15 16.52
N PHE A 238 3.68 -8.06 16.17
CA PHE A 238 3.98 -9.20 15.29
C PHE A 238 4.35 -8.76 13.87
N ILE A 239 3.63 -7.77 13.31
CA ILE A 239 3.95 -7.19 11.99
C ILE A 239 5.35 -6.55 12.03
N CYS A 240 5.64 -5.74 13.05
CA CYS A 240 6.96 -5.12 13.20
C CYS A 240 8.09 -6.15 13.30
N PHE A 241 7.85 -7.26 14.00
CA PHE A 241 8.81 -8.35 14.10
C PHE A 241 9.07 -9.02 12.74
N MET A 242 8.01 -9.37 12.03
CA MET A 242 8.09 -10.07 10.73
C MET A 242 8.67 -9.20 9.62
N GLU A 243 8.32 -7.91 9.56
CA GLU A 243 8.86 -6.97 8.56
C GLU A 243 10.37 -6.70 8.75
N ARG A 244 10.87 -6.84 9.96
CA ARG A 244 12.31 -6.74 10.26
C ARG A 244 13.05 -8.05 10.12
N ALA A 245 12.33 -9.18 10.02
CA ALA A 245 12.91 -10.50 9.87
C ALA A 245 13.57 -10.65 8.49
N GLN A 246 14.85 -11.03 8.50
CA GLN A 246 15.63 -11.25 7.27
C GLN A 246 16.55 -12.43 7.41
N ARG A 247 16.67 -13.22 6.34
CA ARG A 247 17.69 -14.25 6.23
C ARG A 247 18.96 -13.65 5.64
N ARG A 248 20.07 -13.73 6.36
CA ARG A 248 21.37 -13.22 5.90
C ARG A 248 22.16 -14.35 5.25
N VAL A 249 22.33 -14.28 3.93
CA VAL A 249 23.17 -15.21 3.18
C VAL A 249 24.61 -14.66 3.17
N LEU A 250 25.56 -15.46 3.63
CA LEU A 250 26.97 -15.07 3.69
C LEU A 250 27.56 -15.03 2.27
N ILE A 251 28.17 -13.89 1.91
CA ILE A 251 28.93 -13.73 0.68
C ILE A 251 30.38 -13.45 1.05
N GLN A 252 31.31 -14.14 0.38
CA GLN A 252 32.74 -13.91 0.53
C GLN A 252 33.30 -13.32 -0.75
N TYR A 253 34.14 -12.30 -0.60
CA TYR A 253 34.92 -11.72 -1.68
C TYR A 253 36.36 -12.20 -1.55
N PRO A 254 37.04 -12.58 -2.66
CA PRO A 254 38.43 -13.01 -2.62
C PRO A 254 39.33 -11.86 -2.15
N LYS A 255 40.41 -12.22 -1.50
CA LYS A 255 41.46 -11.27 -1.09
C LYS A 255 42.00 -10.53 -2.31
N ARG A 256 41.97 -9.22 -2.32
CA ARG A 256 42.64 -8.38 -3.36
C ARG A 256 43.99 -7.94 -2.83
N GLN A 257 45.03 -8.20 -3.58
CA GLN A 257 46.35 -7.61 -3.35
C GLN A 257 46.32 -6.18 -3.89
N THR A 258 46.50 -5.21 -3.02
CA THR A 258 46.64 -3.80 -3.37
C THR A 258 48.11 -3.41 -3.13
N ARG A 259 48.60 -2.42 -3.86
CA ARG A 259 49.97 -1.89 -3.73
C ARG A 259 50.38 -1.50 -2.29
N GLN A 260 49.43 -1.34 -1.40
CA GLN A 260 49.60 -1.01 0.04
C GLN A 260 49.48 -2.20 1.01
N GLY A 261 49.37 -3.44 0.49
CA GLY A 261 49.27 -4.65 1.31
C GLY A 261 48.09 -5.57 0.96
N VAL A 262 48.03 -6.71 1.61
CA VAL A 262 46.96 -7.69 1.40
C VAL A 262 45.71 -7.21 2.17
N MET A 263 44.66 -6.76 1.47
CA MET A 263 43.36 -6.53 2.09
C MET A 263 42.74 -7.86 2.54
N GLN A 264 42.29 -7.89 3.75
CA GLN A 264 41.60 -9.04 4.35
C GLN A 264 40.33 -9.37 3.54
N ALA A 265 40.01 -10.67 3.37
CA ALA A 265 38.80 -11.08 2.68
C ALA A 265 37.59 -10.42 3.33
N ASP A 266 36.82 -9.66 2.55
CA ASP A 266 35.63 -8.98 3.05
C ASP A 266 34.46 -9.96 3.10
N ARG A 267 33.83 -10.06 4.26
CA ARG A 267 32.64 -10.89 4.47
C ARG A 267 31.43 -9.99 4.48
N SER A 268 30.64 -10.09 3.45
CA SER A 268 29.38 -9.37 3.32
C SER A 268 28.19 -10.33 3.47
N HIS A 269 27.02 -9.80 3.71
CA HIS A 269 25.80 -10.59 3.84
C HIS A 269 24.75 -10.04 2.89
N LEU A 270 24.12 -10.92 2.10
CA LEU A 270 22.95 -10.59 1.31
C LEU A 270 21.71 -10.72 2.22
N PRO A 271 21.03 -9.61 2.56
CA PRO A 271 19.81 -9.67 3.37
C PRO A 271 18.62 -10.03 2.47
N LEU A 272 18.00 -11.18 2.71
CA LEU A 272 16.72 -11.57 2.09
C LEU A 272 15.61 -11.36 3.12
N LYS A 273 14.74 -10.37 2.89
CA LYS A 273 13.57 -10.14 3.77
C LYS A 273 12.62 -11.31 3.70
N VAL A 274 11.98 -11.68 4.81
CA VAL A 274 10.95 -12.74 4.84
C VAL A 274 9.73 -12.29 4.04
N ASN A 275 9.34 -11.03 4.18
CA ASN A 275 8.32 -10.43 3.34
C ASN A 275 8.97 -9.56 2.25
N THR A 276 9.40 -10.18 1.15
CA THR A 276 10.00 -9.48 0.01
C THR A 276 8.96 -8.70 -0.78
N ALA A 277 7.72 -9.21 -0.81
CA ALA A 277 6.60 -8.59 -1.54
C ALA A 277 6.00 -7.36 -0.82
N GLY A 278 6.28 -7.18 0.48
CA GLY A 278 5.76 -6.06 1.27
C GLY A 278 4.24 -6.10 1.43
N VAL A 279 3.59 -4.94 1.36
CA VAL A 279 2.13 -4.76 1.49
C VAL A 279 1.37 -4.88 0.17
N ILE A 280 2.08 -5.03 -0.94
CA ILE A 280 1.50 -4.97 -2.28
C ILE A 280 0.53 -6.13 -2.56
N PRO A 281 0.82 -7.41 -2.24
CA PRO A 281 -0.09 -8.51 -2.51
C PRO A 281 -1.48 -8.38 -1.87
N PRO A 282 -1.63 -8.04 -0.59
CA PRO A 282 -2.93 -7.80 0.01
C PRO A 282 -3.72 -6.65 -0.64
N ILE A 283 -3.04 -5.56 -1.03
CA ILE A 283 -3.65 -4.44 -1.73
C ILE A 283 -4.15 -4.90 -3.12
N PHE A 284 -3.38 -5.72 -3.81
CA PHE A 284 -3.75 -6.27 -5.12
C PHE A 284 -4.96 -7.18 -5.02
N ALA A 285 -4.94 -8.11 -4.07
CA ALA A 285 -6.06 -9.02 -3.84
C ALA A 285 -7.35 -8.26 -3.49
N SER A 286 -7.28 -7.28 -2.60
CA SER A 286 -8.44 -6.45 -2.27
C SER A 286 -8.94 -5.62 -3.45
N SER A 287 -8.04 -4.97 -4.19
CA SER A 287 -8.41 -4.15 -5.36
C SER A 287 -9.08 -4.98 -6.46
N LEU A 288 -8.60 -6.20 -6.71
CA LEU A 288 -9.18 -7.11 -7.70
C LEU A 288 -10.58 -7.57 -7.30
N LEU A 289 -10.79 -7.88 -6.01
CA LEU A 289 -12.09 -8.28 -5.50
C LEU A 289 -13.10 -7.13 -5.43
N LEU A 290 -12.62 -5.91 -5.15
CA LEU A 290 -13.46 -4.72 -5.07
C LEU A 290 -13.99 -4.26 -6.43
N LEU A 291 -13.27 -4.51 -7.52
CA LEU A 291 -13.66 -4.04 -8.85
C LEU A 291 -15.00 -4.62 -9.34
N PRO A 292 -15.23 -5.96 -9.36
CA PRO A 292 -16.52 -6.51 -9.72
C PRO A 292 -17.63 -6.10 -8.74
N LEU A 293 -17.33 -5.99 -7.45
CA LEU A 293 -18.31 -5.63 -6.44
C LEU A 293 -18.78 -4.18 -6.56
N THR A 294 -17.93 -3.24 -6.92
CA THR A 294 -18.36 -1.87 -7.20
C THR A 294 -19.26 -1.80 -8.42
N ILE A 295 -18.91 -2.52 -9.48
CA ILE A 295 -19.74 -2.58 -10.70
C ILE A 295 -21.12 -3.16 -10.37
N THR A 296 -21.18 -4.26 -9.64
CA THR A 296 -22.46 -4.92 -9.31
C THR A 296 -23.34 -4.12 -8.35
N GLN A 297 -22.77 -3.44 -7.36
CA GLN A 297 -23.52 -2.57 -6.46
C GLN A 297 -24.20 -1.41 -7.17
N PHE A 298 -23.49 -0.77 -8.10
CA PHE A 298 -24.04 0.39 -8.81
C PHE A 298 -24.86 0.00 -10.05
N ALA A 299 -24.61 -1.16 -10.66
CA ALA A 299 -25.40 -1.69 -11.77
C ALA A 299 -26.70 -2.38 -11.29
N GLY A 300 -26.68 -3.04 -10.12
CA GLY A 300 -27.79 -3.84 -9.60
C GLY A 300 -29.06 -3.06 -9.34
N ASN A 301 -28.99 -1.77 -9.02
CA ASN A 301 -30.16 -0.91 -8.80
C ASN A 301 -30.93 -0.54 -10.10
N ARG A 302 -30.38 -0.80 -11.26
CA ARG A 302 -31.05 -0.54 -12.56
C ARG A 302 -31.65 -1.78 -13.22
N VAL A 303 -31.26 -2.97 -12.77
CA VAL A 303 -31.72 -4.24 -13.36
C VAL A 303 -32.99 -4.67 -12.63
N GLY A 304 -34.05 -3.86 -12.74
CA GLY A 304 -35.39 -4.15 -12.23
C GLY A 304 -36.24 -5.02 -13.20
N GLY A 305 -35.62 -5.87 -14.01
CA GLY A 305 -36.29 -6.82 -14.89
C GLY A 305 -35.81 -8.24 -14.58
N GLU A 306 -36.69 -9.22 -14.78
CA GLU A 306 -36.37 -10.66 -14.74
C GLU A 306 -35.38 -11.02 -15.85
N SER A 307 -34.11 -10.70 -15.64
CA SER A 307 -33.03 -11.01 -16.57
C SER A 307 -31.98 -11.84 -15.82
N TRP A 308 -31.42 -12.87 -16.47
CA TRP A 308 -30.38 -13.72 -15.92
C TRP A 308 -29.16 -12.90 -15.35
N TRP A 309 -28.97 -11.68 -15.83
CA TRP A 309 -27.96 -10.74 -15.32
C TRP A 309 -28.28 -10.25 -13.91
N SER A 310 -29.58 -10.05 -13.58
CA SER A 310 -29.96 -9.61 -12.23
C SER A 310 -29.67 -10.69 -11.20
N ASP A 311 -29.95 -11.94 -11.53
CA ASP A 311 -29.68 -13.08 -10.66
C ASP A 311 -28.16 -13.31 -10.49
N ALA A 312 -27.40 -13.13 -11.57
CA ALA A 312 -25.93 -13.18 -11.51
C ALA A 312 -25.35 -12.08 -10.62
N VAL A 313 -25.84 -10.84 -10.73
CA VAL A 313 -25.40 -9.70 -9.91
C VAL A 313 -25.77 -9.92 -8.44
N ILE A 314 -26.96 -10.40 -8.12
CA ILE A 314 -27.41 -10.71 -6.76
C ILE A 314 -26.53 -11.83 -6.17
N SER A 315 -26.29 -12.90 -6.94
CA SER A 315 -25.45 -14.01 -6.53
C SER A 315 -24.02 -13.56 -6.25
N VAL A 316 -23.42 -12.76 -7.13
CA VAL A 316 -22.07 -12.20 -6.94
C VAL A 316 -22.01 -11.35 -5.68
N ASN A 317 -23.00 -10.47 -5.47
CA ASN A 317 -23.04 -9.64 -4.26
C ASN A 317 -23.20 -10.47 -2.99
N GLN A 318 -24.00 -11.53 -3.00
CA GLN A 318 -24.23 -12.40 -1.85
C GLN A 318 -22.99 -13.23 -1.51
N TYR A 319 -22.34 -13.83 -2.49
CA TYR A 319 -21.17 -14.68 -2.28
C TYR A 319 -19.89 -13.90 -2.00
N LEU A 320 -19.72 -12.72 -2.62
CA LEU A 320 -18.59 -11.82 -2.40
C LEU A 320 -18.84 -10.75 -1.32
N ALA A 321 -19.97 -10.79 -0.62
CA ALA A 321 -20.22 -9.89 0.50
C ALA A 321 -19.05 -9.94 1.49
N HIS A 322 -18.66 -8.77 2.00
CA HIS A 322 -17.61 -8.67 3.01
C HIS A 322 -17.95 -9.51 4.24
N GLY A 323 -17.03 -10.37 4.69
CA GLY A 323 -17.27 -11.31 5.79
C GLY A 323 -17.87 -12.66 5.38
N SER A 324 -18.21 -12.88 4.10
CA SER A 324 -18.64 -14.20 3.64
C SER A 324 -17.45 -15.18 3.61
N PRO A 325 -17.67 -16.48 3.87
CA PRO A 325 -16.59 -17.47 3.83
C PRO A 325 -15.92 -17.54 2.45
N MET A 326 -16.70 -17.32 1.37
CA MET A 326 -16.17 -17.34 0.01
C MET A 326 -15.28 -16.14 -0.27
N TYR A 327 -15.66 -14.94 0.19
CA TYR A 327 -14.81 -13.75 0.12
C TYR A 327 -13.47 -13.98 0.83
N MET A 328 -13.51 -14.51 2.08
CA MET A 328 -12.31 -14.76 2.87
C MET A 328 -11.37 -15.77 2.19
N THR A 329 -11.93 -16.85 1.60
CA THR A 329 -11.11 -17.85 0.91
C THR A 329 -10.49 -17.31 -0.38
N LEU A 330 -11.26 -16.57 -1.20
CA LEU A 330 -10.75 -15.92 -2.40
C LEU A 330 -9.70 -14.85 -2.08
N TYR A 331 -9.93 -14.08 -1.03
CA TYR A 331 -9.00 -13.05 -0.57
C TYR A 331 -7.68 -13.68 -0.10
N GLY A 332 -7.74 -14.70 0.74
CA GLY A 332 -6.55 -15.41 1.22
C GLY A 332 -5.77 -16.09 0.08
N LEU A 333 -6.48 -16.76 -0.84
CA LEU A 333 -5.88 -17.37 -2.03
C LEU A 333 -5.26 -16.31 -2.95
N GLY A 334 -5.94 -15.19 -3.15
CA GLY A 334 -5.43 -14.04 -3.89
C GLY A 334 -4.12 -13.51 -3.30
N ILE A 335 -4.05 -13.34 -1.98
CA ILE A 335 -2.81 -12.90 -1.29
C ILE A 335 -1.66 -13.87 -1.57
N ILE A 336 -1.89 -15.18 -1.46
CA ILE A 336 -0.86 -16.19 -1.69
C ILE A 336 -0.36 -16.14 -3.14
N VAL A 337 -1.28 -16.15 -4.11
CA VAL A 337 -0.94 -16.12 -5.54
C VAL A 337 -0.16 -14.84 -5.88
N PHE A 338 -0.66 -13.68 -5.46
CA PHE A 338 0.03 -12.41 -5.74
C PHE A 338 1.36 -12.28 -5.00
N CYS A 339 1.50 -12.85 -3.81
CA CYS A 339 2.77 -12.86 -3.09
C CYS A 339 3.83 -13.66 -3.85
N MET A 340 3.50 -14.86 -4.31
CA MET A 340 4.40 -15.70 -5.08
C MET A 340 4.79 -15.03 -6.40
N TRP A 341 3.78 -14.55 -7.14
CA TRP A 341 3.98 -13.89 -8.42
C TRP A 341 4.81 -12.60 -8.32
N TYR A 342 4.50 -11.75 -7.35
CA TYR A 342 5.16 -10.46 -7.18
C TYR A 342 6.62 -10.62 -6.73
N THR A 343 6.89 -11.59 -5.85
CA THR A 343 8.26 -11.91 -5.43
C THR A 343 9.11 -12.38 -6.60
N ALA A 344 8.55 -13.21 -7.49
CA ALA A 344 9.25 -13.68 -8.69
C ALA A 344 9.59 -12.53 -9.66
N ILE A 345 8.79 -11.46 -9.71
CA ILE A 345 9.05 -10.30 -10.58
C ILE A 345 10.09 -9.34 -9.99
N ILE A 346 10.05 -9.14 -8.66
CA ILE A 346 10.96 -8.17 -8.01
C ILE A 346 12.37 -8.73 -7.87
N PHE A 347 12.48 -9.97 -7.47
CA PHE A 347 13.77 -10.60 -7.25
C PHE A 347 14.08 -11.58 -8.37
N ASN A 348 15.04 -11.22 -9.22
CA ASN A 348 15.55 -12.09 -10.25
C ASN A 348 16.81 -12.81 -9.72
N PRO A 349 16.72 -14.13 -9.42
CA PRO A 349 17.85 -14.91 -8.90
C PRO A 349 19.00 -14.99 -9.90
N GLU A 350 18.70 -15.07 -11.23
CA GLU A 350 19.69 -15.15 -12.32
C GLU A 350 20.55 -13.89 -12.35
N GLU A 351 19.91 -12.71 -12.41
CA GLU A 351 20.61 -11.42 -12.46
C GLU A 351 21.46 -11.20 -11.19
N THR A 352 20.94 -11.59 -10.03
CA THR A 352 21.65 -11.48 -8.75
C THR A 352 22.87 -12.41 -8.72
N ALA A 353 22.75 -13.65 -9.20
CA ALA A 353 23.85 -14.60 -9.26
C ALA A 353 24.94 -14.15 -10.26
N GLU A 354 24.53 -13.59 -11.40
CA GLU A 354 25.46 -13.04 -12.40
C GLU A 354 26.19 -11.81 -11.87
N ASN A 355 25.50 -10.89 -11.21
CA ASN A 355 26.10 -9.71 -10.58
C ASN A 355 27.11 -10.10 -9.48
N LEU A 356 26.77 -11.12 -8.67
CA LEU A 356 27.72 -11.68 -7.69
C LEU A 356 28.96 -12.23 -8.36
N LYS A 357 28.79 -13.01 -9.44
CA LYS A 357 29.89 -13.58 -10.21
C LYS A 357 30.78 -12.51 -10.84
N ARG A 358 30.18 -11.47 -11.44
CA ARG A 358 30.90 -10.33 -12.05
C ARG A 358 31.72 -9.55 -11.02
N ASN A 359 31.20 -9.40 -9.81
CA ASN A 359 31.90 -8.71 -8.72
C ASN A 359 32.88 -9.62 -7.96
N GLY A 360 33.04 -10.87 -8.37
CA GLY A 360 33.95 -11.85 -7.74
C GLY A 360 33.45 -12.36 -6.37
N GLY A 361 32.18 -12.10 -6.01
CA GLY A 361 31.58 -12.62 -4.80
C GLY A 361 31.10 -14.06 -4.99
N PHE A 362 31.25 -14.90 -3.96
CA PHE A 362 30.73 -16.26 -3.97
C PHE A 362 30.11 -16.63 -2.61
N ILE A 363 29.19 -17.57 -2.64
CA ILE A 363 28.59 -18.15 -1.44
C ILE A 363 29.45 -19.35 -1.04
N PRO A 364 29.95 -19.43 0.23
CA PRO A 364 30.76 -20.56 0.67
C PRO A 364 30.07 -21.89 0.43
N GLY A 365 30.76 -22.82 -0.21
CA GLY A 365 30.26 -24.17 -0.53
C GLY A 365 29.44 -24.26 -1.81
N ILE A 366 29.20 -23.17 -2.54
CA ILE A 366 28.41 -23.15 -3.79
C ILE A 366 29.25 -22.57 -4.92
N ARG A 367 29.28 -23.25 -6.08
CA ARG A 367 29.98 -22.75 -7.27
C ARG A 367 29.28 -21.49 -7.82
N PRO A 368 30.04 -20.41 -8.13
CA PRO A 368 29.49 -19.19 -8.73
C PRO A 368 28.82 -19.49 -10.08
N GLY A 369 27.69 -18.84 -10.36
CA GLY A 369 26.91 -18.99 -11.57
C GLY A 369 25.59 -19.72 -11.34
N LYS A 370 25.25 -20.68 -12.20
CA LYS A 370 23.94 -21.38 -12.20
C LYS A 370 23.59 -22.07 -10.87
N ASN A 371 24.59 -22.62 -10.17
CA ASN A 371 24.35 -23.26 -8.86
C ASN A 371 24.00 -22.21 -7.79
N THR A 372 24.53 -21.00 -7.86
CA THR A 372 24.16 -19.88 -6.98
C THR A 372 22.75 -19.40 -7.27
N GLU A 373 22.35 -19.33 -8.54
CA GLU A 373 20.99 -19.01 -8.98
C GLU A 373 19.99 -20.03 -8.38
N LEU A 374 20.20 -21.33 -8.58
CA LEU A 374 19.34 -22.39 -8.05
C LEU A 374 19.24 -22.35 -6.51
N PHE A 375 20.33 -22.06 -5.82
CA PHE A 375 20.32 -21.91 -4.37
C PHE A 375 19.51 -20.69 -3.92
N LEU A 376 19.67 -19.55 -4.58
CA LEU A 376 18.91 -18.33 -4.26
C LEU A 376 17.42 -18.54 -4.54
N ASP A 377 17.08 -19.16 -5.65
CA ASP A 377 15.69 -19.48 -6.00
C ASP A 377 15.06 -20.42 -4.97
N TYR A 378 15.76 -21.48 -4.59
CA TYR A 378 15.32 -22.41 -3.55
C TYR A 378 15.05 -21.70 -2.19
N VAL A 379 15.96 -20.84 -1.76
CA VAL A 379 15.83 -20.09 -0.51
C VAL A 379 14.68 -19.09 -0.61
N LEU A 380 14.59 -18.38 -1.72
CA LEU A 380 13.57 -17.35 -1.96
C LEU A 380 12.17 -17.97 -1.94
N THR A 381 11.95 -19.06 -2.67
CA THR A 381 10.65 -19.74 -2.73
C THR A 381 10.16 -20.14 -1.33
N ARG A 382 11.03 -20.72 -0.50
CA ARG A 382 10.66 -21.12 0.87
C ARG A 382 10.36 -19.93 1.77
N ILE A 383 11.14 -18.87 1.67
CA ILE A 383 10.90 -17.63 2.43
C ILE A 383 9.58 -16.99 1.99
N THR A 384 9.29 -16.99 0.69
CA THR A 384 8.05 -16.43 0.14
C THR A 384 6.82 -17.20 0.62
N VAL A 385 6.87 -18.52 0.75
CA VAL A 385 5.77 -19.32 1.31
C VAL A 385 5.48 -18.92 2.76
N ILE A 386 6.52 -18.73 3.58
CA ILE A 386 6.38 -18.26 4.96
C ILE A 386 5.80 -16.84 4.98
N GLY A 387 6.30 -15.97 4.11
CA GLY A 387 5.79 -14.60 3.94
C GLY A 387 4.33 -14.55 3.51
N ALA A 388 3.92 -15.40 2.55
CA ALA A 388 2.54 -15.50 2.09
C ALA A 388 1.60 -16.00 3.21
N ALA A 389 2.00 -17.01 3.95
CA ALA A 389 1.24 -17.53 5.10
C ALA A 389 1.06 -16.44 6.18
N TYR A 390 2.15 -15.73 6.50
CA TYR A 390 2.14 -14.59 7.41
C TYR A 390 1.17 -13.49 6.96
N LEU A 391 1.25 -13.03 5.70
CA LEU A 391 0.38 -11.99 5.15
C LEU A 391 -1.09 -12.41 5.18
N THR A 392 -1.37 -13.64 4.76
CA THR A 392 -2.73 -14.20 4.77
C THR A 392 -3.31 -14.24 6.18
N LEU A 393 -2.53 -14.71 7.16
CA LEU A 393 -2.96 -14.79 8.55
C LEU A 393 -3.28 -13.41 9.12
N ILE A 394 -2.42 -12.42 8.93
CA ILE A 394 -2.65 -11.06 9.42
C ILE A 394 -3.87 -10.41 8.79
N CYS A 395 -4.08 -10.63 7.49
CA CYS A 395 -5.21 -10.04 6.80
C CYS A 395 -6.53 -10.72 7.17
N LEU A 396 -6.55 -12.04 7.40
CA LEU A 396 -7.78 -12.79 7.69
C LEU A 396 -8.20 -12.73 9.17
N ILE A 397 -7.28 -12.60 10.13
CA ILE A 397 -7.65 -12.57 11.56
C ILE A 397 -8.62 -11.44 11.88
N PRO A 398 -8.38 -10.16 11.55
CA PRO A 398 -9.32 -9.09 11.82
C PRO A 398 -10.65 -9.27 11.06
N GLU A 399 -10.61 -9.73 9.82
CA GLU A 399 -11.80 -9.99 9.01
C GLU A 399 -12.72 -11.05 9.68
N PHE A 400 -12.12 -12.12 10.16
CA PHE A 400 -12.85 -13.17 10.86
C PHE A 400 -13.47 -12.67 12.18
N LEU A 401 -12.77 -11.81 12.91
CA LEU A 401 -13.27 -11.20 14.15
C LEU A 401 -14.42 -10.24 13.87
N ILE A 402 -14.32 -9.40 12.85
CA ILE A 402 -15.41 -8.49 12.44
C ILE A 402 -16.65 -9.30 12.07
N ALA A 403 -16.49 -10.36 11.27
CA ALA A 403 -17.59 -11.19 10.81
C ALA A 403 -18.28 -11.99 11.94
N ARG A 404 -17.52 -12.45 12.95
CA ARG A 404 -18.07 -13.29 14.04
C ARG A 404 -18.48 -12.50 15.27
N ALA A 405 -17.73 -11.48 15.66
CA ALA A 405 -17.98 -10.73 16.88
C ALA A 405 -18.79 -9.45 16.65
N GLY A 406 -19.12 -9.09 15.41
CA GLY A 406 -19.87 -7.89 15.07
C GLY A 406 -19.23 -6.60 15.58
N ILE A 407 -17.89 -6.60 15.72
CA ILE A 407 -17.16 -5.45 16.25
C ILE A 407 -17.14 -4.35 15.19
N PRO A 408 -17.56 -3.11 15.50
CA PRO A 408 -17.53 -1.99 14.58
C PRO A 408 -16.10 -1.45 14.40
N PHE A 409 -15.12 -2.36 14.24
CA PHE A 409 -13.72 -2.04 14.10
C PHE A 409 -13.34 -2.04 12.62
N ARG A 410 -13.29 -0.85 12.03
CA ARG A 410 -13.05 -0.67 10.58
C ARG A 410 -11.59 -0.87 10.14
N LEU A 411 -10.67 -1.11 11.07
CA LEU A 411 -9.26 -1.34 10.75
C LEU A 411 -9.04 -2.81 10.42
N GLY A 412 -9.19 -3.16 9.16
CA GLY A 412 -8.83 -4.49 8.65
C GLY A 412 -7.33 -4.78 8.79
N GLY A 413 -6.94 -6.04 8.67
CA GLY A 413 -5.54 -6.48 8.75
C GLY A 413 -4.64 -5.81 7.71
N THR A 414 -5.15 -5.56 6.50
CA THR A 414 -4.48 -4.78 5.46
C THR A 414 -4.14 -3.36 5.90
N SER A 415 -5.07 -2.68 6.57
CA SER A 415 -4.85 -1.31 7.03
C SER A 415 -3.75 -1.24 8.08
N LEU A 416 -3.74 -2.15 9.06
CA LEU A 416 -2.68 -2.25 10.06
C LEU A 416 -1.33 -2.56 9.43
N LEU A 417 -1.29 -3.50 8.50
CA LEU A 417 -0.08 -3.90 7.79
C LEU A 417 0.50 -2.74 6.97
N ILE A 418 -0.35 -1.96 6.28
CA ILE A 418 0.08 -0.79 5.51
C ILE A 418 0.68 0.27 6.45
N VAL A 419 -0.01 0.61 7.54
CA VAL A 419 0.46 1.64 8.49
C VAL A 419 1.82 1.25 9.06
N VAL A 420 1.98 0.01 9.52
CA VAL A 420 3.24 -0.44 10.13
C VAL A 420 4.36 -0.49 9.10
N ASN A 421 4.13 -1.09 7.92
CA ASN A 421 5.19 -1.25 6.92
C ASN A 421 5.64 0.10 6.35
N VAL A 422 4.70 0.98 6.00
CA VAL A 422 5.05 2.32 5.50
C VAL A 422 5.80 3.13 6.56
N THR A 423 5.42 3.00 7.84
CA THR A 423 6.15 3.65 8.94
C THR A 423 7.56 3.11 9.08
N VAL A 424 7.74 1.78 9.06
CA VAL A 424 9.06 1.12 9.15
C VAL A 424 9.95 1.53 7.98
N ASP A 425 9.42 1.51 6.75
CA ASP A 425 10.17 1.92 5.56
C ASP A 425 10.54 3.41 5.59
N THR A 426 9.64 4.28 6.01
CA THR A 426 9.91 5.73 6.14
C THR A 426 10.98 6.00 7.20
N VAL A 427 10.89 5.36 8.37
CA VAL A 427 11.91 5.47 9.43
C VAL A 427 13.27 4.98 8.94
N THR A 428 13.30 3.86 8.21
CA THR A 428 14.54 3.31 7.64
C THR A 428 15.17 4.27 6.62
N GLN A 429 14.36 4.92 5.79
CA GLN A 429 14.85 5.94 4.85
C GLN A 429 15.37 7.20 5.57
N ILE A 430 14.68 7.67 6.60
CA ILE A 430 15.17 8.79 7.45
C ILE A 430 16.53 8.44 8.04
N GLN A 431 16.68 7.22 8.58
CA GLN A 431 17.93 6.76 9.17
C GLN A 431 19.06 6.69 8.13
N SER A 432 18.80 6.19 6.92
CA SER A 432 19.80 6.13 5.84
C SER A 432 20.25 7.52 5.38
N HIS A 433 19.33 8.48 5.28
CA HIS A 433 19.68 9.88 4.99
C HIS A 433 20.52 10.54 6.10
N LEU A 434 20.21 10.28 7.37
CA LEU A 434 21.00 10.79 8.50
C LEU A 434 22.42 10.22 8.48
N ILE A 435 22.58 8.93 8.22
CA ILE A 435 23.88 8.27 8.13
C ILE A 435 24.68 8.86 6.96
N ALA A 436 24.07 9.01 5.77
CA ALA A 436 24.72 9.60 4.61
C ALA A 436 25.23 11.03 4.88
N HIS A 437 24.45 11.85 5.59
CA HIS A 437 24.85 13.21 5.98
C HIS A 437 26.06 13.19 6.93
N GLN A 438 26.09 12.28 7.92
CA GLN A 438 27.22 12.15 8.85
C GLN A 438 28.51 11.74 8.14
N TYR A 439 28.47 10.82 7.17
CA TYR A 439 29.62 10.45 6.38
C TYR A 439 30.12 11.60 5.50
N GLY A 440 29.21 12.40 4.92
CA GLY A 440 29.56 13.59 4.15
C GLY A 440 30.35 14.62 4.97
N ASP A 441 29.94 14.87 6.20
CA ASP A 441 30.63 15.80 7.11
C ASP A 441 31.99 15.28 7.58
N LEU A 442 32.12 13.98 7.81
CA LEU A 442 33.40 13.34 8.13
C LEU A 442 34.41 13.45 6.98
N ILE A 443 33.94 13.22 5.74
CA ILE A 443 34.79 13.35 4.53
C ILE A 443 35.22 14.81 4.33
N LYS A 444 34.33 15.80 4.53
CA LYS A 444 34.70 17.23 4.47
C LYS A 444 35.75 17.59 5.50
N LYS A 445 35.60 17.13 6.74
CA LYS A 445 36.58 17.34 7.82
C LYS A 445 37.94 16.66 7.53
N ALA A 446 37.92 15.45 6.94
CA ALA A 446 39.14 14.74 6.56
C ALA A 446 39.89 15.45 5.41
N ARG A 447 39.17 15.99 4.42
CA ARG A 447 39.78 16.77 3.32
C ARG A 447 40.39 18.08 3.79
N LEU A 448 39.77 18.75 4.77
CA LEU A 448 40.31 19.97 5.39
C LEU A 448 41.63 19.69 6.16
N LYS A 449 41.73 18.56 6.85
CA LYS A 449 42.97 18.15 7.56
C LYS A 449 44.08 17.72 6.59
N GLY A 450 43.76 17.15 5.41
CA GLY A 450 44.72 16.76 4.43
C GLY A 450 45.30 17.92 3.59
N ARG A 451 44.69 19.11 3.63
CA ARG A 451 45.15 20.32 2.92
C ARG A 451 46.05 21.21 3.80
N LEU A 452 46.21 20.86 5.07
CA LEU A 452 47.06 21.54 6.06
C LEU A 452 48.39 20.75 6.30
N ARG A 453 48.69 19.76 5.49
CA ARG A 453 49.99 19.08 5.38
C ARG A 453 50.46 19.21 3.92
#